data_7cad1a07819ed037a02ccba5c324fb9c
#
_entry.id   7cad1a07819ed037a02ccba5c324fb9c
#
_cell.length_a   1.000
_cell.length_b   1.000
_cell.length_c   1.000
_cell.angle_alpha   90.00
_cell.angle_beta   90.00
_cell.angle_gamma   90.00
#
_symmetry.space_group_name_H-M   'P 1'
#
loop_
_entity.id
_entity.type
_entity.pdbx_description
1 polymer ?
#
loop_
_entity_poly.entity_id
_entity_poly.type
_entity_poly.pdbx_seq_one_letter_code
_entity_poly.pdbx_strand_id
1 'polypeptide(L)'
;MPLPQRLASLDIFRGITIAAMILVNSPGSWSHIYAPLEHAEWHGFTPTDMVFPFFLWISGVAMTLSFARRKTSGANRSNLLLHTARRGATIFAIGLLFNLIPKFDLAHVRIPGVLQRIGICYFFATLIYLYTSRRGQILAAIGLLALYTGLMFFYPFPGATTDRWSIDSNAARYFDGILLEGHMWSKTKVWDPEGALSTIPAIVTMLCGILASQYLKSGAVLTALGLLLSLVIPINKSLWTPSFVLVMAGFASMIFGALQWWIDEKGNRKGWNFFEIYGTNAIVSFVLSGAIARILAMTGTGKPIFDQLCTIASPINASLLYALLNVAACFSVVYLLYRKRILVRL
;
A
#
# COMPACT_ATOMS: atom_id res chain seq x y z
N MET A 1 -16.69 -27.87 -6.82
CA MET A 1 -16.93 -26.42 -6.88
C MET A 1 -16.23 -25.86 -8.11
N PRO A 2 -16.87 -25.03 -8.93
CA PRO A 2 -16.20 -24.39 -10.05
C PRO A 2 -15.02 -23.57 -9.54
N LEU A 3 -13.92 -23.54 -10.30
CA LEU A 3 -12.74 -22.71 -9.97
C LEU A 3 -13.20 -21.26 -9.82
N PRO A 4 -12.73 -20.53 -8.78
CA PRO A 4 -13.09 -19.13 -8.62
C PRO A 4 -12.68 -18.36 -9.89
N GLN A 5 -13.69 -17.78 -10.56
CA GLN A 5 -13.47 -16.97 -11.76
C GLN A 5 -12.54 -15.79 -11.41
N ARG A 6 -11.74 -15.38 -12.39
CA ARG A 6 -10.95 -14.15 -12.30
C ARG A 6 -11.93 -12.97 -12.21
N LEU A 7 -11.92 -12.24 -11.10
CA LEU A 7 -12.76 -11.06 -10.89
C LEU A 7 -12.15 -9.87 -11.63
N ALA A 8 -12.84 -9.36 -12.65
CA ALA A 8 -12.38 -8.18 -13.39
C ALA A 8 -12.37 -6.95 -12.48
N SER A 9 -13.35 -6.82 -11.58
CA SER A 9 -13.39 -5.76 -10.57
C SER A 9 -12.13 -5.69 -9.71
N LEU A 10 -11.52 -6.83 -9.35
CA LEU A 10 -10.29 -6.87 -8.56
C LEU A 10 -9.08 -6.36 -9.36
N ASP A 11 -8.97 -6.75 -10.63
CA ASP A 11 -7.90 -6.27 -11.50
C ASP A 11 -8.07 -4.77 -11.78
N ILE A 12 -9.30 -4.31 -11.99
CA ILE A 12 -9.63 -2.89 -12.18
C ILE A 12 -9.32 -2.09 -10.92
N PHE A 13 -9.74 -2.54 -9.73
CA PHE A 13 -9.46 -1.82 -8.48
C PHE A 13 -7.96 -1.74 -8.20
N ARG A 14 -7.23 -2.82 -8.48
CA ARG A 14 -5.77 -2.81 -8.40
C ARG A 14 -5.16 -1.81 -9.38
N GLY A 15 -5.68 -1.74 -10.60
CA GLY A 15 -5.23 -0.80 -11.63
C GLY A 15 -5.50 0.66 -11.25
N ILE A 16 -6.68 0.98 -10.73
CA ILE A 16 -7.01 2.31 -10.18
C ILE A 16 -5.99 2.67 -9.10
N THR A 17 -5.76 1.76 -8.15
CA THR A 17 -4.85 1.99 -7.02
C THR A 17 -3.41 2.23 -7.48
N ILE A 18 -2.91 1.46 -8.45
CA ILE A 18 -1.56 1.62 -9.00
C ILE A 18 -1.44 2.91 -9.83
N ALA A 19 -2.41 3.22 -10.67
CA ALA A 19 -2.40 4.47 -11.43
C ALA A 19 -2.40 5.70 -10.50
N ALA A 20 -3.24 5.67 -9.45
CA ALA A 20 -3.25 6.69 -8.40
C ALA A 20 -1.90 6.76 -7.67
N MET A 21 -1.28 5.62 -7.33
CA MET A 21 0.02 5.57 -6.67
C MET A 21 1.12 6.22 -7.53
N ILE A 22 1.15 5.95 -8.84
CA ILE A 22 2.10 6.58 -9.76
C ILE A 22 1.86 8.09 -9.81
N LEU A 23 0.59 8.51 -9.92
CA LEU A 23 0.20 9.91 -9.98
C LEU A 23 0.70 10.70 -8.77
N VAL A 24 0.40 10.22 -7.55
CA VAL A 24 0.70 10.95 -6.32
C VAL A 24 2.18 10.88 -5.90
N ASN A 25 2.92 9.88 -6.37
CA ASN A 25 4.34 9.72 -6.04
C ASN A 25 5.29 10.34 -7.07
N SER A 26 4.77 10.90 -8.18
CA SER A 26 5.59 11.45 -9.27
C SER A 26 5.16 12.86 -9.67
N PRO A 27 4.95 13.81 -8.73
CA PRO A 27 4.66 15.19 -9.09
C PRO A 27 5.86 15.83 -9.81
N GLY A 28 5.62 16.78 -10.68
CA GLY A 28 6.70 17.55 -11.30
C GLY A 28 7.43 18.45 -10.30
N SER A 29 6.71 18.92 -9.28
CA SER A 29 7.26 19.69 -8.15
C SER A 29 6.48 19.40 -6.87
N TRP A 30 7.19 19.09 -5.80
CA TRP A 30 6.60 18.87 -4.48
C TRP A 30 6.06 20.15 -3.83
N SER A 31 6.45 21.32 -4.33
CA SER A 31 5.94 22.63 -3.85
C SER A 31 4.67 23.07 -4.58
N HIS A 32 4.25 22.37 -5.62
CA HIS A 32 3.12 22.73 -6.47
C HIS A 32 2.24 21.50 -6.72
N ILE A 33 1.50 21.09 -5.69
CA ILE A 33 0.61 19.93 -5.73
C ILE A 33 -0.81 20.39 -5.36
N TYR A 34 -1.83 19.82 -5.96
CA TYR A 34 -3.21 20.02 -5.54
C TYR A 34 -3.44 19.36 -4.17
N ALA A 35 -4.11 20.04 -3.25
CA ALA A 35 -4.35 19.57 -1.89
C ALA A 35 -4.90 18.13 -1.78
N PRO A 36 -5.82 17.63 -2.64
CA PRO A 36 -6.25 16.23 -2.59
C PRO A 36 -5.17 15.22 -2.98
N LEU A 37 -4.08 15.66 -3.64
CA LEU A 37 -2.95 14.83 -4.06
C LEU A 37 -1.77 14.93 -3.08
N GLU A 38 -1.84 15.77 -2.06
CA GLU A 38 -0.87 15.84 -0.97
C GLU A 38 -1.20 14.80 0.10
N HIS A 39 -0.21 14.44 0.90
CA HIS A 39 -0.44 13.69 2.13
C HIS A 39 -0.94 14.61 3.25
N ALA A 40 -1.75 14.06 4.15
CA ALA A 40 -2.05 14.75 5.40
C ALA A 40 -0.75 15.06 6.15
N GLU A 41 -0.65 16.25 6.73
CA GLU A 41 0.57 16.65 7.46
C GLU A 41 0.91 15.70 8.59
N TRP A 42 -0.07 15.34 9.41
CA TRP A 42 0.09 14.36 10.48
C TRP A 42 -1.21 13.60 10.78
N HIS A 43 -2.21 14.22 11.41
CA HIS A 43 -3.51 13.61 11.68
C HIS A 43 -4.48 13.84 10.52
N GLY A 44 -5.42 12.92 10.39
CA GLY A 44 -6.37 12.90 9.27
C GLY A 44 -5.87 12.06 8.10
N PHE A 45 -6.49 12.24 6.95
CA PHE A 45 -6.10 11.61 5.70
C PHE A 45 -6.63 12.40 4.49
N THR A 46 -5.94 12.27 3.39
CA THR A 46 -6.35 12.74 2.06
C THR A 46 -6.63 11.55 1.14
N PRO A 47 -7.17 11.74 -0.05
CA PRO A 47 -7.28 10.67 -1.05
C PRO A 47 -5.94 9.99 -1.35
N THR A 48 -4.83 10.71 -1.29
CA THR A 48 -3.47 10.17 -1.47
C THR A 48 -3.11 9.14 -0.39
N ASP A 49 -3.56 9.35 0.84
CA ASP A 49 -3.28 8.44 1.95
C ASP A 49 -4.05 7.13 1.89
N MET A 50 -5.11 7.06 1.07
CA MET A 50 -5.91 5.85 0.86
C MET A 50 -5.23 4.83 -0.06
N VAL A 51 -4.31 5.27 -0.91
CA VAL A 51 -3.74 4.46 -2.00
C VAL A 51 -2.98 3.24 -1.46
N PHE A 52 -2.06 3.44 -0.53
CA PHE A 52 -1.24 2.34 0.00
C PHE A 52 -2.03 1.32 0.84
N PRO A 53 -2.89 1.71 1.80
CA PRO A 53 -3.72 0.74 2.50
C PRO A 53 -4.68 -0.01 1.58
N PHE A 54 -5.21 0.61 0.53
CA PHE A 54 -6.01 -0.09 -0.48
C PHE A 54 -5.21 -1.18 -1.17
N PHE A 55 -3.95 -0.92 -1.52
CA PHE A 55 -3.09 -1.93 -2.13
C PHE A 55 -2.83 -3.12 -1.19
N LEU A 56 -2.62 -2.88 0.11
CA LEU A 56 -2.50 -3.96 1.11
C LEU A 56 -3.81 -4.75 1.24
N TRP A 57 -4.94 -4.07 1.30
CA TRP A 57 -6.25 -4.71 1.37
C TRP A 57 -6.54 -5.57 0.12
N ILE A 58 -6.32 -5.03 -1.09
CA ILE A 58 -6.44 -5.74 -2.37
C ILE A 58 -5.53 -6.99 -2.39
N SER A 59 -4.33 -6.87 -1.86
CA SER A 59 -3.38 -7.99 -1.78
C SER A 59 -3.90 -9.11 -0.90
N GLY A 60 -4.61 -8.80 0.18
CA GLY A 60 -5.32 -9.76 1.03
C GLY A 60 -6.43 -10.50 0.27
N VAL A 61 -7.28 -9.78 -0.45
CA VAL A 61 -8.33 -10.39 -1.32
C VAL A 61 -7.71 -11.29 -2.38
N ALA A 62 -6.69 -10.80 -3.08
CA ALA A 62 -6.02 -11.55 -4.14
C ALA A 62 -5.36 -12.84 -3.63
N MET A 63 -4.81 -12.81 -2.40
CA MET A 63 -4.22 -13.96 -1.73
C MET A 63 -5.24 -15.09 -1.54
N THR A 64 -6.44 -14.79 -1.02
CA THR A 64 -7.47 -15.81 -0.79
C THR A 64 -7.89 -16.51 -2.07
N LEU A 65 -8.08 -15.74 -3.16
CA LEU A 65 -8.43 -16.27 -4.47
C LEU A 65 -7.30 -17.14 -5.07
N SER A 66 -6.05 -16.68 -4.93
CA SER A 66 -4.88 -17.43 -5.39
C SER A 66 -4.72 -18.76 -4.65
N PHE A 67 -4.88 -18.74 -3.32
CA PHE A 67 -4.73 -19.92 -2.49
C PHE A 67 -5.88 -20.92 -2.69
N ALA A 68 -7.11 -20.44 -2.90
CA ALA A 68 -8.22 -21.32 -3.27
C ALA A 68 -7.90 -22.12 -4.54
N ARG A 69 -7.37 -21.46 -5.58
CA ARG A 69 -6.95 -22.13 -6.83
C ARG A 69 -5.81 -23.14 -6.62
N ARG A 70 -4.79 -22.77 -5.82
CA ARG A 70 -3.63 -23.66 -5.56
C ARG A 70 -4.02 -24.87 -4.71
N LYS A 71 -4.93 -24.72 -3.74
CA LYS A 71 -5.46 -25.83 -2.94
C LYS A 71 -6.21 -26.83 -3.82
N THR A 72 -6.99 -26.39 -4.80
CA THR A 72 -7.64 -27.30 -5.76
C THR A 72 -6.64 -28.01 -6.67
N SER A 73 -5.44 -27.47 -6.86
CA SER A 73 -4.34 -28.09 -7.58
C SER A 73 -3.43 -28.94 -6.66
N GLY A 74 -3.85 -29.25 -5.43
CA GLY A 74 -3.12 -30.16 -4.52
C GLY A 74 -2.01 -29.52 -3.69
N ALA A 75 -1.87 -28.18 -3.69
CA ALA A 75 -0.84 -27.53 -2.87
C ALA A 75 -1.16 -27.67 -1.36
N ASN A 76 -0.17 -28.15 -0.59
CA ASN A 76 -0.24 -28.22 0.86
C ASN A 76 0.12 -26.88 1.53
N ARG A 77 -0.11 -26.77 2.85
CA ARG A 77 0.15 -25.53 3.60
C ARG A 77 1.61 -25.10 3.54
N SER A 78 2.56 -26.03 3.65
CA SER A 78 3.99 -25.73 3.62
C SER A 78 4.41 -25.16 2.26
N ASN A 79 3.92 -25.72 1.15
CA ASN A 79 4.20 -25.22 -0.18
C ASN A 79 3.65 -23.81 -0.40
N LEU A 80 2.44 -23.53 0.12
CA LEU A 80 1.85 -22.18 0.08
C LEU A 80 2.66 -21.19 0.91
N LEU A 81 3.10 -21.58 2.10
CA LEU A 81 3.91 -20.72 2.96
C LEU A 81 5.29 -20.44 2.36
N LEU A 82 5.97 -21.47 1.83
CA LEU A 82 7.27 -21.31 1.16
C LEU A 82 7.16 -20.40 -0.07
N HIS A 83 6.12 -20.57 -0.89
CA HIS A 83 5.86 -19.68 -2.02
C HIS A 83 5.65 -18.24 -1.55
N THR A 84 4.90 -18.03 -0.48
CA THR A 84 4.65 -16.71 0.10
C THR A 84 5.93 -16.09 0.68
N ALA A 85 6.74 -16.88 1.38
CA ALA A 85 8.02 -16.43 1.92
C ALA A 85 8.96 -15.97 0.80
N ARG A 86 9.12 -16.78 -0.26
CA ARG A 86 9.92 -16.43 -1.44
C ARG A 86 9.41 -15.15 -2.10
N ARG A 87 8.11 -15.05 -2.32
CA ARG A 87 7.49 -13.85 -2.92
C ARG A 87 7.67 -12.61 -2.04
N GLY A 88 7.43 -12.72 -0.74
CA GLY A 88 7.62 -11.63 0.23
C GLY A 88 9.08 -11.16 0.26
N ALA A 89 10.03 -12.11 0.32
CA ALA A 89 11.46 -11.82 0.29
C ALA A 89 11.89 -11.16 -1.04
N THR A 90 11.37 -11.60 -2.17
CA THR A 90 11.66 -10.99 -3.47
C THR A 90 11.15 -9.55 -3.53
N ILE A 91 9.91 -9.29 -3.08
CA ILE A 91 9.34 -7.93 -3.04
C ILE A 91 10.16 -7.04 -2.09
N PHE A 92 10.55 -7.55 -0.92
CA PHE A 92 11.41 -6.86 0.03
C PHE A 92 12.77 -6.50 -0.59
N ALA A 93 13.43 -7.47 -1.23
CA ALA A 93 14.73 -7.27 -1.87
C ALA A 93 14.68 -6.23 -3.01
N ILE A 94 13.62 -6.24 -3.83
CA ILE A 94 13.41 -5.21 -4.86
C ILE A 94 13.27 -3.83 -4.21
N GLY A 95 12.52 -3.70 -3.11
CA GLY A 95 12.38 -2.45 -2.38
C GLY A 95 13.70 -1.96 -1.81
N LEU A 96 14.51 -2.86 -1.23
CA LEU A 96 15.83 -2.55 -0.71
C LEU A 96 16.80 -2.11 -1.82
N LEU A 97 16.79 -2.81 -2.95
CA LEU A 97 17.58 -2.44 -4.13
C LEU A 97 17.21 -1.02 -4.62
N PHE A 98 15.93 -0.68 -4.62
CA PHE A 98 15.51 0.68 -4.96
C PHE A 98 16.00 1.73 -3.98
N ASN A 99 16.05 1.40 -2.69
CA ASN A 99 16.57 2.32 -1.68
C ASN A 99 18.10 2.48 -1.77
N LEU A 100 18.81 1.48 -2.28
CA LEU A 100 20.26 1.55 -2.53
C LEU A 100 20.63 2.44 -3.72
N ILE A 101 19.79 2.48 -4.77
CA ILE A 101 20.04 3.30 -5.96
C ILE A 101 19.73 4.79 -5.67
N PRO A 102 20.59 5.75 -6.06
CA PRO A 102 21.84 5.59 -6.82
C PRO A 102 23.13 5.48 -5.97
N LYS A 103 23.04 5.66 -4.68
CA LYS A 103 24.23 5.88 -3.84
C LYS A 103 25.01 4.62 -3.50
N PHE A 104 24.35 3.45 -3.49
CA PHE A 104 24.89 2.15 -3.07
C PHE A 104 25.58 2.18 -1.68
N ASP A 105 25.10 3.06 -0.80
CA ASP A 105 25.60 3.19 0.57
C ASP A 105 24.85 2.22 1.49
N LEU A 106 25.47 1.10 1.79
CA LEU A 106 24.90 0.06 2.67
C LEU A 106 24.85 0.49 4.12
N ALA A 107 25.73 1.41 4.55
CA ALA A 107 25.78 1.88 5.93
C ALA A 107 24.60 2.78 6.30
N HIS A 108 23.99 3.45 5.31
CA HIS A 108 22.88 4.38 5.53
C HIS A 108 21.67 4.10 4.62
N VAL A 109 21.61 2.91 4.03
CA VAL A 109 20.44 2.54 3.20
C VAL A 109 19.16 2.52 4.04
N ARG A 110 18.10 3.16 3.54
CA ARG A 110 16.78 3.05 4.14
C ARG A 110 16.30 1.60 4.06
N ILE A 111 16.09 0.94 5.20
CA ILE A 111 15.58 -0.44 5.26
C ILE A 111 14.06 -0.47 5.08
N PRO A 112 13.25 0.37 5.77
CA PRO A 112 11.81 0.43 5.56
C PRO A 112 11.45 0.92 4.15
N GLY A 113 10.20 0.70 3.79
CA GLY A 113 9.60 1.21 2.55
C GLY A 113 8.34 0.46 2.17
N VAL A 114 7.64 0.97 1.16
CA VAL A 114 6.35 0.43 0.71
C VAL A 114 6.45 -1.03 0.30
N LEU A 115 7.44 -1.41 -0.53
CA LEU A 115 7.61 -2.80 -0.98
C LEU A 115 8.01 -3.72 0.17
N GLN A 116 8.89 -3.27 1.06
CA GLN A 116 9.32 -4.02 2.22
C GLN A 116 8.12 -4.32 3.14
N ARG A 117 7.31 -3.30 3.44
CA ARG A 117 6.08 -3.47 4.24
C ARG A 117 5.10 -4.43 3.56
N ILE A 118 4.90 -4.33 2.25
CA ILE A 118 4.05 -5.27 1.50
C ILE A 118 4.56 -6.71 1.68
N GLY A 119 5.87 -6.94 1.52
CA GLY A 119 6.48 -8.26 1.68
C GLY A 119 6.27 -8.86 3.06
N ILE A 120 6.51 -8.05 4.11
CA ILE A 120 6.31 -8.44 5.52
C ILE A 120 4.83 -8.72 5.79
N CYS A 121 3.93 -7.80 5.45
CA CYS A 121 2.50 -7.97 5.66
C CYS A 121 1.96 -9.20 4.93
N TYR A 122 2.44 -9.45 3.69
CA TYR A 122 2.04 -10.61 2.90
C TYR A 122 2.44 -11.92 3.57
N PHE A 123 3.64 -12.01 4.13
CA PHE A 123 4.12 -13.19 4.84
C PHE A 123 3.32 -13.44 6.14
N PHE A 124 3.20 -12.45 7.02
CA PHE A 124 2.52 -12.64 8.31
C PHE A 124 1.01 -12.83 8.16
N ALA A 125 0.36 -12.11 7.25
CA ALA A 125 -1.05 -12.33 6.97
C ALA A 125 -1.31 -13.74 6.40
N THR A 126 -0.40 -14.26 5.56
CA THR A 126 -0.47 -15.65 5.07
C THR A 126 -0.33 -16.65 6.22
N LEU A 127 0.63 -16.43 7.11
CA LEU A 127 0.83 -17.30 8.27
C LEU A 127 -0.46 -17.41 9.09
N ILE A 128 -1.06 -16.28 9.43
CA ILE A 128 -2.33 -16.23 10.16
C ILE A 128 -3.43 -16.95 9.36
N TYR A 129 -3.56 -16.65 8.06
CA TYR A 129 -4.59 -17.26 7.21
C TYR A 129 -4.47 -18.78 7.09
N LEU A 130 -3.27 -19.33 6.98
CA LEU A 130 -3.07 -20.77 6.79
C LEU A 130 -3.25 -21.59 8.08
N TYR A 131 -2.90 -21.01 9.23
CA TYR A 131 -2.84 -21.74 10.49
C TYR A 131 -3.99 -21.44 11.44
N THR A 132 -4.87 -20.48 11.09
CA THR A 132 -6.02 -20.16 11.94
C THR A 132 -7.33 -20.31 11.18
N SER A 133 -8.42 -20.57 11.93
CA SER A 133 -9.78 -20.47 11.42
C SER A 133 -10.15 -19.00 11.20
N ARG A 134 -11.28 -18.76 10.54
CA ARG A 134 -11.82 -17.42 10.36
C ARG A 134 -12.02 -16.65 11.68
N ARG A 135 -12.52 -17.32 12.72
CA ARG A 135 -12.61 -16.72 14.06
C ARG A 135 -11.22 -16.37 14.60
N GLY A 136 -10.24 -17.27 14.39
CA GLY A 136 -8.84 -17.03 14.74
C GLY A 136 -8.24 -15.83 13.99
N GLN A 137 -8.56 -15.63 12.70
CA GLN A 137 -8.11 -14.47 11.92
C GLN A 137 -8.70 -13.16 12.47
N ILE A 138 -9.98 -13.15 12.86
CA ILE A 138 -10.61 -11.98 13.50
C ILE A 138 -9.96 -11.69 14.85
N LEU A 139 -9.77 -12.73 15.69
CA LEU A 139 -9.12 -12.57 16.99
C LEU A 139 -7.67 -12.11 16.86
N ALA A 140 -6.94 -12.61 15.87
CA ALA A 140 -5.58 -12.14 15.55
C ALA A 140 -5.57 -10.67 15.13
N ALA A 141 -6.51 -10.24 14.29
CA ALA A 141 -6.64 -8.84 13.89
C ALA A 141 -6.91 -7.93 15.10
N ILE A 142 -7.86 -8.30 15.96
CA ILE A 142 -8.18 -7.56 17.18
C ILE A 142 -6.97 -7.56 18.12
N GLY A 143 -6.32 -8.71 18.33
CA GLY A 143 -5.16 -8.84 19.20
C GLY A 143 -3.96 -8.01 18.73
N LEU A 144 -3.69 -7.97 17.42
CA LEU A 144 -2.62 -7.15 16.85
C LEU A 144 -2.92 -5.64 17.00
N LEU A 145 -4.17 -5.21 16.79
CA LEU A 145 -4.55 -3.81 17.04
C LEU A 145 -4.48 -3.46 18.52
N ALA A 146 -4.93 -4.36 19.41
CA ALA A 146 -4.85 -4.15 20.85
C ALA A 146 -3.39 -4.11 21.34
N LEU A 147 -2.53 -5.01 20.85
CA LEU A 147 -1.10 -5.02 21.14
C LEU A 147 -0.44 -3.70 20.71
N TYR A 148 -0.68 -3.28 19.47
CA TYR A 148 -0.15 -2.02 18.96
C TYR A 148 -0.61 -0.84 19.81
N THR A 149 -1.92 -0.76 20.10
CA THR A 149 -2.51 0.31 20.93
C THR A 149 -1.93 0.30 22.33
N GLY A 150 -1.81 -0.89 22.93
CA GLY A 150 -1.20 -1.06 24.24
C GLY A 150 0.26 -0.58 24.28
N LEU A 151 1.05 -0.91 23.28
CA LEU A 151 2.43 -0.41 23.16
C LEU A 151 2.46 1.11 22.98
N MET A 152 1.58 1.67 22.17
CA MET A 152 1.52 3.14 21.98
C MET A 152 1.15 3.89 23.26
N PHE A 153 0.18 3.38 24.05
CA PHE A 153 -0.28 4.06 25.25
C PHE A 153 0.57 3.81 26.50
N PHE A 154 0.98 2.56 26.70
CA PHE A 154 1.52 2.12 28.00
C PHE A 154 3.01 1.86 28.00
N TYR A 155 3.66 1.71 26.82
CA TYR A 155 5.11 1.47 26.81
C TYR A 155 5.85 2.71 27.33
N PRO A 156 6.65 2.55 28.41
CA PRO A 156 7.45 3.66 28.94
C PRO A 156 8.70 3.86 28.08
N PHE A 157 8.94 5.09 27.64
CA PHE A 157 10.15 5.47 26.92
C PHE A 157 10.61 6.87 27.35
N PRO A 158 11.93 7.17 27.26
CA PRO A 158 12.46 8.49 27.58
C PRO A 158 11.83 9.59 26.74
N GLY A 159 11.38 10.68 27.36
CA GLY A 159 10.72 11.78 26.66
C GLY A 159 9.25 11.54 26.27
N ALA A 160 8.63 10.49 26.82
CA ALA A 160 7.20 10.26 26.60
C ALA A 160 6.34 11.39 27.17
N THR A 161 5.44 11.92 26.35
CA THR A 161 4.48 12.98 26.74
C THR A 161 3.09 12.39 26.97
N THR A 162 2.15 13.21 27.44
CA THR A 162 0.74 12.82 27.58
C THR A 162 0.08 12.56 26.23
N ASP A 163 0.46 13.30 25.20
CA ASP A 163 0.03 13.02 23.83
C ASP A 163 0.88 11.91 23.22
N ARG A 164 0.35 10.68 23.27
CA ARG A 164 1.01 9.46 22.73
C ARG A 164 1.00 9.38 21.21
N TRP A 165 0.31 10.29 20.53
CA TRP A 165 0.16 10.31 19.08
C TRP A 165 0.91 11.49 18.43
N SER A 166 1.58 12.32 19.22
CA SER A 166 2.38 13.44 18.73
C SER A 166 3.48 12.96 17.77
N ILE A 167 3.82 13.79 16.78
CA ILE A 167 4.94 13.55 15.87
C ILE A 167 6.28 13.51 16.62
N ASP A 168 6.40 14.28 17.68
CA ASP A 168 7.67 14.46 18.41
C ASP A 168 7.87 13.40 19.49
N SER A 169 6.79 12.79 19.99
CA SER A 169 6.88 11.86 21.12
C SER A 169 5.83 10.77 21.02
N ASN A 170 6.22 9.63 20.43
CA ASN A 170 5.38 8.43 20.37
C ASN A 170 6.23 7.15 20.39
N ALA A 171 5.63 6.03 20.79
CA ALA A 171 6.33 4.76 20.90
C ALA A 171 6.85 4.25 19.54
N ALA A 172 6.14 4.49 18.42
CA ALA A 172 6.61 4.06 17.10
C ALA A 172 7.91 4.75 16.72
N ARG A 173 8.02 6.05 16.93
CA ARG A 173 9.26 6.82 16.76
C ARG A 173 10.39 6.27 17.63
N TYR A 174 10.11 5.94 18.89
CA TYR A 174 11.11 5.40 19.80
C TYR A 174 11.62 4.03 19.33
N PHE A 175 10.73 3.13 18.94
CA PHE A 175 11.12 1.83 18.40
C PHE A 175 11.88 1.94 17.08
N ASP A 176 11.47 2.84 16.20
CA ASP A 176 12.19 3.09 14.96
C ASP A 176 13.62 3.61 15.24
N GLY A 177 13.77 4.51 16.23
CA GLY A 177 15.09 5.02 16.65
C GLY A 177 16.03 3.92 17.13
N ILE A 178 15.52 2.89 17.84
CA ILE A 178 16.34 1.77 18.33
C ILE A 178 16.64 0.75 17.23
N LEU A 179 15.62 0.40 16.43
CA LEU A 179 15.72 -0.72 15.49
C LEU A 179 16.29 -0.32 14.13
N LEU A 180 16.14 0.94 13.75
CA LEU A 180 16.39 1.44 12.40
C LEU A 180 17.32 2.65 12.38
N GLU A 181 18.06 2.92 13.44
CA GLU A 181 19.01 4.05 13.51
C GLU A 181 19.95 4.03 12.30
N GLY A 182 20.08 5.18 11.62
CA GLY A 182 20.86 5.31 10.39
C GLY A 182 20.19 4.75 9.12
N HIS A 183 19.09 4.00 9.25
CA HIS A 183 18.43 3.30 8.15
C HIS A 183 17.00 3.76 7.88
N MET A 184 16.61 4.93 8.37
CA MET A 184 15.28 5.54 8.20
C MET A 184 15.23 6.49 7.00
N TRP A 185 14.05 6.99 6.73
CA TRP A 185 13.82 7.95 5.66
C TRP A 185 14.56 9.26 5.92
N SER A 186 15.32 9.72 4.93
CA SER A 186 16.19 10.89 5.03
C SER A 186 15.49 12.21 5.37
N LYS A 187 14.19 12.31 5.10
CA LYS A 187 13.38 13.51 5.42
C LYS A 187 13.00 13.57 6.90
N THR A 188 12.73 12.44 7.53
CA THR A 188 12.30 12.38 8.93
C THR A 188 13.47 12.09 9.88
N LYS A 189 14.41 11.21 9.48
CA LYS A 189 15.65 10.81 10.18
C LYS A 189 15.45 10.12 11.55
N VAL A 190 14.33 10.33 12.20
CA VAL A 190 14.05 9.88 13.58
C VAL A 190 12.85 8.97 13.70
N TRP A 191 12.10 8.79 12.64
CA TRP A 191 11.00 7.85 12.47
C TRP A 191 10.78 7.57 10.99
N ASP A 192 10.08 6.47 10.68
CA ASP A 192 9.80 6.10 9.29
C ASP A 192 8.30 5.82 9.11
N PRO A 193 7.63 6.40 8.08
CA PRO A 193 6.21 6.12 7.82
C PRO A 193 5.91 4.64 7.54
N GLU A 194 6.93 3.87 7.13
CA GLU A 194 6.89 2.41 7.00
C GLU A 194 7.69 1.71 8.11
N GLY A 195 7.78 2.31 9.31
CA GLY A 195 8.55 1.83 10.44
C GLY A 195 8.11 0.48 11.01
N ALA A 196 8.89 -0.01 11.99
CA ALA A 196 8.74 -1.35 12.52
C ALA A 196 7.39 -1.54 13.25
N LEU A 197 7.10 -0.66 14.22
CA LEU A 197 5.90 -0.81 15.05
C LEU A 197 4.62 -0.63 14.25
N SER A 198 4.57 0.38 13.35
CA SER A 198 3.42 0.65 12.48
C SER A 198 3.16 -0.45 11.43
N THR A 199 4.08 -1.39 11.26
CA THR A 199 3.86 -2.57 10.41
C THR A 199 2.89 -3.57 11.04
N ILE A 200 2.75 -3.61 12.37
CA ILE A 200 1.77 -4.48 13.07
C ILE A 200 0.33 -4.18 12.60
N PRO A 201 -0.19 -2.96 12.71
CA PRO A 201 -1.53 -2.65 12.20
C PRO A 201 -1.64 -2.70 10.66
N ALA A 202 -0.54 -2.55 9.92
CA ALA A 202 -0.56 -2.74 8.47
C ALA A 202 -0.85 -4.20 8.07
N ILE A 203 -0.38 -5.20 8.85
CA ILE A 203 -0.76 -6.61 8.69
C ILE A 203 -2.29 -6.76 8.83
N VAL A 204 -2.90 -6.03 9.76
CA VAL A 204 -4.36 -6.09 9.97
C VAL A 204 -5.11 -5.52 8.76
N THR A 205 -4.61 -4.48 8.11
CA THR A 205 -5.20 -3.99 6.85
C THR A 205 -5.28 -5.10 5.80
N MET A 206 -4.24 -5.92 5.67
CA MET A 206 -4.25 -7.06 4.76
C MET A 206 -5.19 -8.17 5.24
N LEU A 207 -5.25 -8.45 6.55
CA LEU A 207 -6.22 -9.39 7.14
C LEU A 207 -7.68 -8.94 6.88
N CYS A 208 -7.96 -7.65 6.96
CA CYS A 208 -9.28 -7.10 6.57
C CYS A 208 -9.60 -7.44 5.10
N GLY A 209 -8.63 -7.36 4.20
CA GLY A 209 -8.79 -7.80 2.82
C GLY A 209 -9.07 -9.31 2.70
N ILE A 210 -8.38 -10.15 3.45
CA ILE A 210 -8.63 -11.61 3.52
C ILE A 210 -10.06 -11.88 4.00
N LEU A 211 -10.50 -11.20 5.03
CA LEU A 211 -11.85 -11.35 5.62
C LEU A 211 -12.93 -10.75 4.71
N ALA A 212 -12.64 -9.67 4.00
CA ALA A 212 -13.57 -8.98 3.11
C ALA A 212 -13.95 -9.83 1.89
N SER A 213 -13.10 -10.73 1.41
CA SER A 213 -13.45 -11.68 0.36
C SER A 213 -14.70 -12.51 0.68
N GLN A 214 -15.12 -12.52 1.94
CA GLN A 214 -16.28 -13.20 2.48
C GLN A 214 -17.37 -12.22 2.97
N TYR A 215 -17.05 -10.95 3.21
CA TYR A 215 -17.91 -9.95 3.88
C TYR A 215 -17.82 -8.54 3.28
N LEU A 216 -18.03 -8.40 1.98
CA LEU A 216 -18.02 -7.09 1.31
C LEU A 216 -19.03 -6.09 1.91
N LYS A 217 -20.17 -6.60 2.43
CA LYS A 217 -21.24 -5.75 2.97
C LYS A 217 -20.88 -5.04 4.29
N SER A 218 -19.77 -5.39 4.93
CA SER A 218 -19.35 -4.81 6.22
C SER A 218 -18.54 -3.52 6.10
N GLY A 219 -18.29 -3.00 4.88
CA GLY A 219 -17.45 -1.82 4.68
C GLY A 219 -17.95 -0.58 5.41
N ALA A 220 -19.26 -0.31 5.33
CA ALA A 220 -19.86 0.83 6.04
C ALA A 220 -19.72 0.71 7.57
N VAL A 221 -19.86 -0.51 8.11
CA VAL A 221 -19.69 -0.77 9.55
C VAL A 221 -18.25 -0.53 9.97
N LEU A 222 -17.26 -1.03 9.20
CA LEU A 222 -15.85 -0.78 9.50
C LEU A 222 -15.51 0.70 9.46
N THR A 223 -16.02 1.44 8.47
CA THR A 223 -15.83 2.89 8.39
C THR A 223 -16.42 3.59 9.61
N ALA A 224 -17.66 3.28 9.98
CA ALA A 224 -18.32 3.87 11.15
C ALA A 224 -17.55 3.57 12.45
N LEU A 225 -17.12 2.33 12.64
CA LEU A 225 -16.30 1.95 13.80
C LEU A 225 -14.95 2.69 13.82
N GLY A 226 -14.29 2.85 12.66
CA GLY A 226 -13.04 3.59 12.55
C GLY A 226 -13.21 5.08 12.86
N LEU A 227 -14.31 5.69 12.38
CA LEU A 227 -14.65 7.09 12.69
C LEU A 227 -15.01 7.27 14.17
N LEU A 228 -15.75 6.37 14.78
CA LEU A 228 -16.01 6.39 16.22
C LEU A 228 -14.72 6.23 17.02
N LEU A 229 -13.86 5.30 16.63
CA LEU A 229 -12.56 5.11 17.28
C LEU A 229 -11.65 6.34 17.13
N SER A 230 -11.82 7.12 16.07
CA SER A 230 -11.02 8.32 15.84
C SER A 230 -11.25 9.45 16.87
N LEU A 231 -12.31 9.36 17.65
CA LEU A 231 -12.56 10.27 18.78
C LEU A 231 -11.54 10.08 19.91
N VAL A 232 -10.89 8.90 19.99
CA VAL A 232 -9.89 8.56 21.01
C VAL A 232 -8.52 8.30 20.41
N ILE A 233 -8.46 7.65 19.26
CA ILE A 233 -7.23 7.31 18.55
C ILE A 233 -7.28 8.03 17.20
N PRO A 234 -6.49 9.09 17.00
CA PRO A 234 -6.57 9.90 15.79
C PRO A 234 -6.28 9.07 14.54
N ILE A 235 -6.94 9.40 13.44
CA ILE A 235 -6.62 8.80 12.13
C ILE A 235 -5.24 9.31 11.73
N ASN A 236 -4.27 8.40 11.55
CA ASN A 236 -2.91 8.76 11.16
C ASN A 236 -2.28 7.66 10.31
N LYS A 237 -1.88 8.02 9.10
CA LYS A 237 -1.23 7.11 8.15
C LYS A 237 0.19 6.74 8.57
N SER A 238 0.98 7.69 9.03
CA SER A 238 2.40 7.48 9.38
C SER A 238 2.54 6.52 10.56
N LEU A 239 1.63 6.62 11.53
CA LEU A 239 1.52 5.69 12.65
C LEU A 239 0.70 4.43 12.32
N TRP A 240 -0.06 4.44 11.22
CA TRP A 240 -0.97 3.37 10.80
C TRP A 240 -1.96 2.99 11.91
N THR A 241 -2.58 3.98 12.53
CA THR A 241 -3.43 3.82 13.71
C THR A 241 -4.60 2.86 13.49
N PRO A 242 -5.14 2.23 14.55
CA PRO A 242 -6.32 1.35 14.43
C PRO A 242 -7.52 2.02 13.78
N SER A 243 -7.79 3.30 14.07
CA SER A 243 -8.82 4.09 13.41
C SER A 243 -8.57 4.22 11.90
N PHE A 244 -7.32 4.50 11.50
CA PHE A 244 -6.92 4.53 10.09
C PHE A 244 -7.14 3.17 9.41
N VAL A 245 -6.72 2.06 10.04
CA VAL A 245 -6.94 0.70 9.51
C VAL A 245 -8.42 0.43 9.22
N LEU A 246 -9.30 0.73 10.19
CA LEU A 246 -10.73 0.45 10.04
C LEU A 246 -11.38 1.32 8.96
N VAL A 247 -11.07 2.63 8.94
CA VAL A 247 -11.60 3.54 7.92
C VAL A 247 -11.13 3.13 6.53
N MET A 248 -9.84 2.84 6.36
CA MET A 248 -9.29 2.46 5.05
C MET A 248 -9.79 1.10 4.57
N ALA A 249 -9.89 0.10 5.47
CA ALA A 249 -10.47 -1.19 5.14
C ALA A 249 -11.97 -1.08 4.80
N GLY A 250 -12.68 -0.20 5.49
CA GLY A 250 -14.07 0.11 5.21
C GLY A 250 -14.26 0.72 3.82
N PHE A 251 -13.53 1.77 3.49
CA PHE A 251 -13.57 2.40 2.17
C PHE A 251 -13.16 1.44 1.04
N ALA A 252 -12.08 0.67 1.24
CA ALA A 252 -11.66 -0.33 0.26
C ALA A 252 -12.75 -1.37 0.00
N SER A 253 -13.43 -1.83 1.05
CA SER A 253 -14.54 -2.80 0.95
C SER A 253 -15.74 -2.22 0.21
N MET A 254 -16.12 -0.96 0.49
CA MET A 254 -17.24 -0.30 -0.18
C MET A 254 -16.94 -0.06 -1.66
N ILE A 255 -15.76 0.47 -1.98
CA ILE A 255 -15.34 0.72 -3.37
C ILE A 255 -15.28 -0.61 -4.14
N PHE A 256 -14.65 -1.63 -3.56
CA PHE A 256 -14.57 -2.94 -4.21
C PHE A 256 -15.97 -3.57 -4.40
N GLY A 257 -16.84 -3.47 -3.40
CA GLY A 257 -18.23 -3.93 -3.50
C GLY A 257 -19.00 -3.24 -4.62
N ALA A 258 -18.86 -1.92 -4.76
CA ALA A 258 -19.47 -1.15 -5.86
C ALA A 258 -18.90 -1.57 -7.23
N LEU A 259 -17.58 -1.73 -7.34
CA LEU A 259 -16.94 -2.21 -8.57
C LEU A 259 -17.37 -3.64 -8.92
N GLN A 260 -17.46 -4.54 -7.95
CA GLN A 260 -17.92 -5.91 -8.17
C GLN A 260 -19.34 -5.93 -8.68
N TRP A 261 -20.24 -5.20 -8.02
CA TRP A 261 -21.62 -5.08 -8.45
C TRP A 261 -21.74 -4.53 -9.87
N TRP A 262 -21.02 -3.44 -10.19
CA TRP A 262 -21.11 -2.77 -11.48
C TRP A 262 -20.47 -3.58 -12.62
N ILE A 263 -19.29 -4.15 -12.37
CA ILE A 263 -18.46 -4.78 -13.39
C ILE A 263 -18.75 -6.27 -13.53
N ASP A 264 -18.76 -7.01 -12.39
CA ASP A 264 -18.86 -8.47 -12.45
C ASP A 264 -20.32 -8.93 -12.44
N GLU A 265 -21.23 -8.27 -11.68
CA GLU A 265 -22.63 -8.65 -11.59
C GLU A 265 -23.49 -8.03 -12.72
N LYS A 266 -23.31 -6.73 -13.02
CA LYS A 266 -24.03 -6.04 -14.10
C LYS A 266 -23.36 -6.17 -15.47
N GLY A 267 -22.13 -6.64 -15.55
CA GLY A 267 -21.39 -6.85 -16.80
C GLY A 267 -20.86 -5.58 -17.48
N ASN A 268 -20.87 -4.43 -16.79
CA ASN A 268 -20.48 -3.13 -17.35
C ASN A 268 -18.95 -2.96 -17.40
N ARG A 269 -18.28 -3.70 -18.30
CA ARG A 269 -16.81 -3.65 -18.47
C ARG A 269 -16.32 -2.57 -19.42
N LYS A 270 -17.20 -1.98 -20.22
CA LYS A 270 -16.84 -0.96 -21.21
C LYS A 270 -16.27 0.29 -20.50
N GLY A 271 -15.11 0.79 -20.98
CA GLY A 271 -14.44 1.96 -20.40
C GLY A 271 -13.42 1.68 -19.31
N TRP A 272 -13.38 0.46 -18.73
CA TRP A 272 -12.46 0.10 -17.65
C TRP A 272 -11.16 -0.54 -18.10
N ASN A 273 -10.95 -0.74 -19.41
CA ASN A 273 -9.79 -1.45 -19.98
C ASN A 273 -8.45 -0.85 -19.54
N PHE A 274 -8.36 0.48 -19.43
CA PHE A 274 -7.15 1.16 -18.96
C PHE A 274 -6.72 0.65 -17.59
N PHE A 275 -7.64 0.63 -16.65
CA PHE A 275 -7.34 0.17 -15.29
C PHE A 275 -7.17 -1.36 -15.22
N GLU A 276 -7.92 -2.12 -15.98
CA GLU A 276 -7.74 -3.58 -16.04
C GLU A 276 -6.34 -3.94 -16.52
N ILE A 277 -5.83 -3.28 -17.56
CA ILE A 277 -4.49 -3.46 -18.09
C ILE A 277 -3.43 -3.16 -17.02
N TYR A 278 -3.55 -2.01 -16.33
CA TYR A 278 -2.67 -1.69 -15.20
C TYR A 278 -2.68 -2.77 -14.11
N GLY A 279 -3.86 -3.22 -13.73
CA GLY A 279 -4.04 -4.22 -12.67
C GLY A 279 -3.44 -5.58 -12.98
N THR A 280 -3.26 -5.93 -14.29
CA THR A 280 -2.66 -7.21 -14.68
C THR A 280 -1.18 -7.33 -14.32
N ASN A 281 -0.43 -6.23 -14.37
CA ASN A 281 1.01 -6.16 -14.08
C ASN A 281 1.34 -5.07 -13.03
N ALA A 282 0.57 -5.01 -11.95
CA ALA A 282 0.64 -3.94 -10.94
C ALA A 282 2.04 -3.74 -10.33
N ILE A 283 2.75 -4.82 -10.02
CA ILE A 283 4.12 -4.73 -9.46
C ILE A 283 5.09 -4.16 -10.49
N VAL A 284 4.98 -4.57 -11.75
CA VAL A 284 5.81 -4.01 -12.84
C VAL A 284 5.57 -2.52 -12.98
N SER A 285 4.31 -2.09 -12.95
CA SER A 285 3.95 -0.67 -13.01
C SER A 285 4.59 0.14 -11.89
N PHE A 286 4.53 -0.37 -10.67
CA PHE A 286 5.14 0.28 -9.50
C PHE A 286 6.68 0.34 -9.62
N VAL A 287 7.31 -0.78 -9.95
CA VAL A 287 8.76 -0.87 -10.15
C VAL A 287 9.23 0.05 -11.26
N LEU A 288 8.51 0.08 -12.38
CA LEU A 288 8.82 0.94 -13.52
C LEU A 288 8.72 2.43 -13.14
N SER A 289 7.65 2.83 -12.47
CA SER A 289 7.48 4.20 -11.98
C SER A 289 8.64 4.62 -11.06
N GLY A 290 9.03 3.76 -10.11
CA GLY A 290 10.18 3.99 -9.25
C GLY A 290 11.51 4.06 -10.00
N ALA A 291 11.69 3.27 -11.06
CA ALA A 291 12.87 3.32 -11.92
C ALA A 291 12.91 4.61 -12.74
N ILE A 292 11.80 5.02 -13.37
CA ILE A 292 11.70 6.28 -14.11
C ILE A 292 12.06 7.44 -13.20
N ALA A 293 11.48 7.53 -12.01
CA ALA A 293 11.77 8.61 -11.06
C ALA A 293 13.27 8.70 -10.72
N ARG A 294 13.93 7.56 -10.53
CA ARG A 294 15.38 7.51 -10.24
C ARG A 294 16.23 7.90 -11.45
N ILE A 295 15.89 7.42 -12.62
CA ILE A 295 16.60 7.78 -13.87
C ILE A 295 16.50 9.30 -14.09
N LEU A 296 15.31 9.89 -13.96
CA LEU A 296 15.10 11.33 -14.12
C LEU A 296 15.86 12.14 -13.06
N ALA A 297 15.95 11.63 -11.83
CA ALA A 297 16.75 12.26 -10.77
C ALA A 297 18.27 12.15 -11.03
N MET A 298 18.75 10.98 -11.47
CA MET A 298 20.17 10.74 -11.75
C MET A 298 20.67 11.54 -12.98
N THR A 299 19.84 11.64 -14.01
CA THR A 299 20.18 12.39 -15.24
C THR A 299 19.94 13.89 -15.10
N GLY A 300 19.26 14.33 -14.03
CA GLY A 300 18.88 15.72 -13.84
C GLY A 300 17.80 16.20 -14.83
N THR A 301 17.22 15.32 -15.65
CA THR A 301 16.26 15.68 -16.70
C THR A 301 14.85 15.98 -16.19
N GLY A 302 14.54 15.57 -14.95
CA GLY A 302 13.22 15.79 -14.35
C GLY A 302 12.86 17.29 -14.25
N LYS A 303 13.79 18.12 -13.77
CA LYS A 303 13.58 19.57 -13.64
C LYS A 303 13.39 20.27 -14.99
N PRO A 304 14.25 20.10 -16.02
CA PRO A 304 14.02 20.66 -17.35
C PRO A 304 12.66 20.31 -17.96
N ILE A 305 12.19 19.06 -17.79
CA ILE A 305 10.85 18.66 -18.28
C ILE A 305 9.76 19.45 -17.53
N PHE A 306 9.86 19.60 -16.23
CA PHE A 306 8.91 20.39 -15.45
C PHE A 306 8.93 21.86 -15.85
N ASP A 307 10.11 22.46 -15.98
CA ASP A 307 10.29 23.86 -16.38
C ASP A 307 9.69 24.12 -17.79
N GLN A 308 9.86 23.18 -18.73
CA GLN A 308 9.23 23.23 -20.04
C GLN A 308 7.69 23.20 -19.94
N LEU A 309 7.12 22.38 -19.07
CA LEU A 309 5.67 22.35 -18.85
C LEU A 309 5.15 23.65 -18.24
N CYS A 310 5.96 24.32 -17.42
CA CYS A 310 5.62 25.64 -16.85
C CYS A 310 5.54 26.76 -17.92
N THR A 311 6.08 26.57 -19.12
CA THR A 311 5.92 27.54 -20.21
C THR A 311 4.52 27.55 -20.82
N ILE A 312 3.76 26.44 -20.64
CA ILE A 312 2.43 26.27 -21.25
C ILE A 312 1.31 26.15 -20.21
N ALA A 313 1.65 25.97 -18.91
CA ALA A 313 0.69 25.80 -17.84
C ALA A 313 1.19 26.44 -16.54
N SER A 314 0.27 26.76 -15.61
CA SER A 314 0.67 27.21 -14.29
C SER A 314 1.48 26.13 -13.55
N PRO A 315 2.37 26.48 -12.60
CA PRO A 315 3.24 25.50 -11.94
C PRO A 315 2.49 24.29 -11.32
N ILE A 316 1.30 24.51 -10.76
CA ILE A 316 0.48 23.42 -10.18
C ILE A 316 -0.09 22.50 -11.28
N ASN A 317 -0.53 23.07 -12.41
CA ASN A 317 -1.00 22.30 -13.57
C ASN A 317 0.15 21.59 -14.29
N ALA A 318 1.31 22.22 -14.40
CA ALA A 318 2.53 21.63 -14.95
C ALA A 318 2.97 20.42 -14.10
N SER A 319 2.89 20.52 -12.78
CA SER A 319 3.20 19.42 -11.86
C SER A 319 2.23 18.25 -12.04
N LEU A 320 0.93 18.51 -12.17
CA LEU A 320 -0.06 17.48 -12.47
C LEU A 320 0.16 16.85 -13.86
N LEU A 321 0.44 17.67 -14.86
CA LEU A 321 0.72 17.19 -16.22
C LEU A 321 1.95 16.27 -16.25
N TYR A 322 3.01 16.63 -15.53
CA TYR A 322 4.20 15.81 -15.37
C TYR A 322 3.86 14.44 -14.74
N ALA A 323 3.05 14.42 -13.68
CA ALA A 323 2.59 13.18 -13.05
C ALA A 323 1.75 12.32 -14.01
N LEU A 324 0.86 12.93 -14.78
CA LEU A 324 0.06 12.24 -15.80
C LEU A 324 0.92 11.67 -16.94
N LEU A 325 1.98 12.36 -17.36
CA LEU A 325 2.95 11.83 -18.32
C LEU A 325 3.67 10.59 -17.77
N ASN A 326 4.02 10.56 -16.48
CA ASN A 326 4.56 9.36 -15.85
C ASN A 326 3.56 8.20 -15.84
N VAL A 327 2.29 8.48 -15.53
CA VAL A 327 1.22 7.48 -15.65
C VAL A 327 1.13 6.96 -17.07
N ALA A 328 1.12 7.83 -18.08
CA ALA A 328 1.04 7.42 -19.48
C ALA A 328 2.27 6.61 -19.95
N ALA A 329 3.47 7.01 -19.53
CA ALA A 329 4.71 6.27 -19.83
C ALA A 329 4.69 4.86 -19.24
N CYS A 330 4.31 4.73 -17.98
CA CYS A 330 4.13 3.41 -17.33
C CYS A 330 3.04 2.59 -18.03
N PHE A 331 1.92 3.22 -18.41
CA PHE A 331 0.85 2.54 -19.14
C PHE A 331 1.34 1.97 -20.48
N SER A 332 2.11 2.74 -21.24
CA SER A 332 2.62 2.31 -22.55
C SER A 332 3.41 1.01 -22.46
N VAL A 333 4.27 0.87 -21.44
CA VAL A 333 5.05 -0.36 -21.22
C VAL A 333 4.15 -1.51 -20.80
N VAL A 334 3.24 -1.27 -19.84
CA VAL A 334 2.33 -2.32 -19.35
C VAL A 334 1.35 -2.75 -20.44
N TYR A 335 0.93 -1.85 -21.29
CA TYR A 335 0.09 -2.14 -22.47
C TYR A 335 0.82 -3.05 -23.47
N LEU A 336 2.11 -2.81 -23.73
CA LEU A 336 2.93 -3.68 -24.58
C LEU A 336 3.04 -5.09 -23.99
N LEU A 337 3.27 -5.21 -22.67
CA LEU A 337 3.29 -6.50 -21.98
C LEU A 337 1.93 -7.20 -22.09
N TYR A 338 0.84 -6.46 -21.88
CA TYR A 338 -0.51 -6.98 -21.99
C TYR A 338 -0.80 -7.52 -23.41
N ARG A 339 -0.46 -6.77 -24.46
CA ARG A 339 -0.61 -7.21 -25.86
C ARG A 339 0.19 -8.47 -26.17
N LYS A 340 1.38 -8.60 -25.59
CA LYS A 340 2.23 -9.79 -25.73
C LYS A 340 1.82 -10.94 -24.79
N ARG A 341 0.75 -10.78 -24.00
CA ARG A 341 0.27 -11.72 -22.99
C ARG A 341 1.32 -12.09 -21.93
N ILE A 342 2.26 -11.19 -21.67
CA ILE A 342 3.30 -11.36 -20.65
C ILE A 342 2.74 -10.88 -19.32
N LEU A 343 2.57 -11.81 -18.38
CA LEU A 343 2.19 -11.55 -17.00
C LEU A 343 3.40 -11.83 -16.11
N VAL A 344 3.97 -10.77 -15.57
CA VAL A 344 5.08 -10.90 -14.60
C VAL A 344 4.49 -11.22 -13.24
N ARG A 345 4.77 -12.42 -12.76
CA ARG A 345 4.35 -12.92 -11.44
C ARG A 345 5.59 -13.10 -10.58
N LEU A 346 5.61 -12.39 -9.46
CA LEU A 346 6.62 -12.59 -8.42
C LEU A 346 6.17 -13.70 -7.46
#